data_08dc1b76d3ec29f08e0cbfe26444e896
#
_entry.id   08dc1b76d3ec29f08e0cbfe26444e896
#
_cell.length_a   1.000
_cell.length_b   1.000
_cell.length_c   1.000
_cell.angle_alpha   90.00
_cell.angle_beta   90.00
_cell.angle_gamma   90.00
#
_symmetry.space_group_name_H-M   'P 1'
#
loop_
_entity.id
_entity.type
_entity.pdbx_description
1 polymer ?
#
loop_
_entity_poly.entity_id
_entity_poly.type
_entity_poly.pdbx_seq_one_letter_code
_entity_poly.pdbx_strand_id
1 'polypeptide(L)'
;MDATLSNIDLQRSNYDVDAIRAEFPILASEINGYPLAFLDSGASAQKPECVLRRMDDVYRRSYANVHRGAYSLSQAATDYYEGARKTVARYINARSDDEIVFTHNVTAAINLVAHSYGRRFLQRGDEVIISQMEHHANIVPWQ
;
A
#
# COMPACT_ATOMS: atom_id res chain seq x y z
N MET A 1 -13.51 -24.03 40.55
CA MET A 1 -12.13 -23.71 40.14
C MET A 1 -12.22 -22.57 39.16
N ASP A 2 -12.06 -21.40 39.71
CA ASP A 2 -12.19 -20.13 39.01
C ASP A 2 -10.86 -19.80 38.34
N ALA A 3 -10.80 -19.93 37.04
CA ALA A 3 -9.66 -19.45 36.27
C ALA A 3 -9.92 -18.00 35.90
N THR A 4 -9.54 -17.13 36.80
CA THR A 4 -9.40 -15.69 36.57
C THR A 4 -8.48 -15.48 35.38
N LEU A 5 -9.04 -15.04 34.27
CA LEU A 5 -8.30 -14.39 33.19
C LEU A 5 -7.77 -13.05 33.72
N SER A 6 -6.69 -13.17 34.52
CA SER A 6 -6.01 -11.99 35.06
C SER A 6 -5.31 -11.26 33.92
N ASN A 7 -5.77 -10.04 33.71
CA ASN A 7 -5.02 -8.88 33.23
C ASN A 7 -3.83 -9.16 32.32
N ILE A 8 -4.12 -9.31 31.04
CA ILE A 8 -3.15 -8.86 30.04
C ILE A 8 -3.16 -7.32 30.17
N ASP A 9 -2.21 -6.81 30.93
CA ASP A 9 -1.80 -5.41 30.86
C ASP A 9 -1.27 -5.20 29.43
N LEU A 10 -2.18 -4.95 28.52
CA LEU A 10 -1.85 -4.27 27.28
C LEU A 10 -1.35 -2.90 27.76
N GLN A 11 -0.03 -2.77 27.93
CA GLN A 11 0.60 -1.47 27.95
C GLN A 11 -0.05 -0.70 26.81
N ARG A 12 -0.92 0.24 27.14
CA ARG A 12 -1.50 1.18 26.20
C ARG A 12 -0.31 1.86 25.55
N SER A 13 0.09 1.35 24.39
CA SER A 13 0.98 2.11 23.50
C SER A 13 0.35 3.49 23.42
N ASN A 14 1.18 4.54 23.40
CA ASN A 14 0.76 5.94 23.17
C ASN A 14 0.16 6.12 21.76
N TYR A 15 -0.70 5.19 21.34
CA TYR A 15 -1.35 5.19 20.04
C TYR A 15 -2.63 6.00 20.16
N ASP A 16 -2.53 7.27 19.81
CA ASP A 16 -3.65 8.21 19.83
C ASP A 16 -4.52 7.99 18.59
N VAL A 17 -5.55 7.16 18.74
CA VAL A 17 -6.49 6.81 17.67
C VAL A 17 -7.22 8.04 17.15
N ASP A 18 -7.59 8.98 18.03
CA ASP A 18 -8.35 10.18 17.65
C ASP A 18 -7.48 11.14 16.85
N ALA A 19 -6.22 11.34 17.25
CA ALA A 19 -5.26 12.13 16.49
C ALA A 19 -5.01 11.54 15.10
N ILE A 20 -4.80 10.22 15.00
CA ILE A 20 -4.62 9.55 13.71
C ILE A 20 -5.87 9.63 12.85
N ARG A 21 -7.05 9.42 13.44
CA ARG A 21 -8.33 9.52 12.75
C ARG A 21 -8.54 10.92 12.17
N ALA A 22 -8.15 11.96 12.88
CA ALA A 22 -8.27 13.35 12.45
C ALA A 22 -7.43 13.68 11.20
N GLU A 23 -6.38 12.90 10.91
CA GLU A 23 -5.59 13.06 9.70
C GLU A 23 -6.33 12.64 8.42
N PHE A 24 -7.45 11.90 8.54
CA PHE A 24 -8.25 11.43 7.41
C PHE A 24 -9.53 12.23 7.26
N PRO A 25 -9.59 13.25 6.37
CA PRO A 25 -10.73 14.18 6.29
C PRO A 25 -12.07 13.50 6.10
N ILE A 26 -12.12 12.42 5.32
CA ILE A 26 -13.37 11.68 5.07
C ILE A 26 -13.98 11.10 6.34
N LEU A 27 -13.18 10.76 7.35
CA LEU A 27 -13.64 10.16 8.58
C LEU A 27 -14.35 11.17 9.52
N ALA A 28 -14.31 12.45 9.18
CA ALA A 28 -15.12 13.49 9.83
C ALA A 28 -16.58 13.55 9.28
N SER A 29 -16.88 12.77 8.24
CA SER A 29 -18.22 12.74 7.64
C SER A 29 -19.22 12.00 8.52
N GLU A 30 -20.50 12.35 8.34
CA GLU A 30 -21.63 11.64 8.94
C GLU A 30 -22.45 10.91 7.85
N ILE A 31 -22.90 9.72 8.18
CA ILE A 31 -23.81 8.93 7.34
C ILE A 31 -25.05 8.61 8.14
N ASN A 32 -26.22 9.05 7.63
CA ASN A 32 -27.51 8.87 8.31
C ASN A 32 -27.56 9.47 9.72
N GLY A 33 -26.84 10.58 9.96
CA GLY A 33 -26.77 11.26 11.25
C GLY A 33 -25.84 10.61 12.28
N TYR A 34 -24.98 9.68 11.86
CA TYR A 34 -23.98 9.03 12.71
C TYR A 34 -22.58 9.26 12.15
N PRO A 35 -21.54 9.36 13.02
CA PRO A 35 -20.15 9.42 12.59
C PRO A 35 -19.78 8.23 11.70
N LEU A 36 -19.05 8.48 10.62
CA LEU A 36 -18.63 7.43 9.68
C LEU A 36 -17.80 6.36 10.37
N ALA A 37 -18.28 5.11 10.33
CA ALA A 37 -17.51 3.90 10.62
C ALA A 37 -17.12 3.24 9.30
N PHE A 38 -15.87 3.46 8.84
CA PHE A 38 -15.37 2.88 7.59
C PHE A 38 -14.60 1.58 7.87
N LEU A 39 -15.14 0.45 7.43
CA LEU A 39 -14.60 -0.89 7.70
C LEU A 39 -14.11 -1.61 6.44
N ASP A 40 -13.99 -0.91 5.31
CA ASP A 40 -13.64 -1.50 4.01
C ASP A 40 -12.24 -1.07 3.52
N SER A 41 -11.30 -0.85 4.44
CA SER A 41 -9.93 -0.44 4.08
C SER A 41 -9.17 -1.51 3.28
N GLY A 42 -9.59 -2.78 3.36
CA GLY A 42 -9.02 -3.87 2.57
C GLY A 42 -9.27 -3.73 1.08
N ALA A 43 -10.45 -3.21 0.70
CA ALA A 43 -10.78 -2.93 -0.69
C ALA A 43 -10.28 -1.55 -1.14
N SER A 44 -10.41 -0.53 -0.28
CA SER A 44 -10.08 0.86 -0.63
C SER A 44 -9.65 1.66 0.58
N ALA A 45 -8.36 1.75 0.83
CA ALA A 45 -7.80 2.54 1.93
C ALA A 45 -8.08 4.04 1.75
N GLN A 46 -8.55 4.70 2.81
CA GLN A 46 -8.72 6.14 2.83
C GLN A 46 -7.36 6.86 2.80
N LYS A 47 -7.37 8.11 2.35
CA LYS A 47 -6.15 8.91 2.17
C LYS A 47 -6.05 9.95 3.29
N PRO A 48 -4.92 10.00 4.00
CA PRO A 48 -4.67 11.08 4.95
C PRO A 48 -4.42 12.39 4.21
N GLU A 49 -4.62 13.49 4.91
CA GLU A 49 -4.49 14.85 4.39
C GLU A 49 -3.10 15.11 3.74
N CYS A 50 -2.04 14.57 4.31
CA CYS A 50 -0.69 14.71 3.76
C CYS A 50 -0.56 14.09 2.34
N VAL A 51 -1.25 12.99 2.07
CA VAL A 51 -1.28 12.35 0.74
C VAL A 51 -2.11 13.20 -0.23
N LEU A 52 -3.30 13.67 0.20
CA LEU A 52 -4.16 14.51 -0.63
C LEU A 52 -3.45 15.80 -1.05
N ARG A 53 -2.82 16.50 -0.11
CA ARG A 53 -2.02 17.71 -0.38
C ARG A 53 -0.86 17.42 -1.31
N ARG A 54 -0.16 16.30 -1.13
CA ARG A 54 0.96 15.95 -1.99
C ARG A 54 0.52 15.67 -3.43
N MET A 55 -0.60 14.98 -3.61
CA MET A 55 -1.18 14.75 -4.94
C MET A 55 -1.58 16.07 -5.60
N ASP A 56 -2.29 16.94 -4.89
CA ASP A 56 -2.68 18.27 -5.40
C ASP A 56 -1.46 19.11 -5.79
N ASP A 57 -0.43 19.15 -4.95
CA ASP A 57 0.82 19.87 -5.22
C ASP A 57 1.52 19.36 -6.48
N VAL A 58 1.63 18.05 -6.67
CA VAL A 58 2.23 17.48 -7.88
C VAL A 58 1.46 17.88 -9.12
N TYR A 59 0.13 17.76 -9.12
CA TYR A 59 -0.68 18.11 -10.28
C TYR A 59 -0.64 19.61 -10.61
N ARG A 60 -0.57 20.47 -9.61
CA ARG A 60 -0.54 21.93 -9.83
C ARG A 60 0.82 22.49 -10.22
N ARG A 61 1.91 21.85 -9.78
CA ARG A 61 3.25 22.49 -9.83
C ARG A 61 4.31 21.73 -10.56
N SER A 62 4.21 20.39 -10.64
CA SER A 62 5.33 19.56 -11.11
C SER A 62 4.92 18.34 -11.92
N TYR A 63 3.66 18.27 -12.37
CA TYR A 63 3.21 17.15 -13.18
C TYR A 63 3.89 17.17 -14.55
N ALA A 64 4.67 16.12 -14.81
CA ALA A 64 5.39 15.95 -16.07
C ALA A 64 5.73 14.47 -16.31
N ASN A 65 6.25 14.19 -17.52
CA ASN A 65 6.73 12.85 -17.87
C ASN A 65 7.94 12.45 -17.01
N VAL A 66 7.91 11.27 -16.44
CA VAL A 66 8.99 10.70 -15.62
C VAL A 66 10.06 10.09 -16.54
N HIS A 67 11.35 10.24 -16.20
CA HIS A 67 12.55 9.66 -16.82
C HIS A 67 12.94 10.15 -18.23
N ARG A 68 12.06 10.80 -18.99
CA ARG A 68 12.30 11.03 -20.41
C ARG A 68 12.32 12.50 -20.87
N GLY A 69 12.19 13.45 -19.96
CA GLY A 69 12.21 14.86 -20.31
C GLY A 69 13.51 15.56 -19.90
N ALA A 70 14.09 16.34 -20.80
CA ALA A 70 15.28 17.14 -20.53
C ALA A 70 14.94 18.55 -20.01
N TYR A 71 13.88 18.68 -19.23
CA TYR A 71 13.40 19.96 -18.69
C TYR A 71 13.07 19.83 -17.19
N SER A 72 13.06 20.96 -16.47
CA SER A 72 13.00 21.01 -15.01
C SER A 72 11.82 20.27 -14.39
N LEU A 73 10.62 20.36 -14.98
CA LEU A 73 9.44 19.66 -14.44
C LEU A 73 9.59 18.13 -14.56
N SER A 74 10.16 17.64 -15.65
CA SER A 74 10.41 16.18 -15.82
C SER A 74 11.47 15.68 -14.83
N GLN A 75 12.49 16.49 -14.57
CA GLN A 75 13.48 16.14 -13.55
C GLN A 75 12.83 16.10 -12.17
N ALA A 76 12.04 17.08 -11.78
CA ALA A 76 11.31 17.10 -10.52
C ALA A 76 10.36 15.90 -10.37
N ALA A 77 9.60 15.56 -11.41
CA ALA A 77 8.73 14.40 -11.41
C ALA A 77 9.50 13.08 -11.24
N THR A 78 10.68 12.98 -11.89
CA THR A 78 11.58 11.83 -11.75
C THR A 78 12.13 11.73 -10.33
N ASP A 79 12.59 12.84 -9.74
CA ASP A 79 13.13 12.87 -8.39
C ASP A 79 12.07 12.45 -7.35
N TYR A 80 10.81 12.86 -7.53
CA TYR A 80 9.71 12.43 -6.67
C TYR A 80 9.42 10.93 -6.80
N TYR A 81 9.40 10.41 -8.02
CA TYR A 81 9.13 9.01 -8.29
C TYR A 81 10.22 8.11 -7.71
N GLU A 82 11.48 8.43 -7.97
CA GLU A 82 12.63 7.67 -7.45
C GLU A 82 12.81 7.86 -5.93
N GLY A 83 12.50 9.04 -5.42
CA GLY A 83 12.45 9.29 -3.97
C GLY A 83 11.42 8.42 -3.25
N ALA A 84 10.24 8.24 -3.84
CA ALA A 84 9.21 7.33 -3.33
C ALA A 84 9.69 5.87 -3.36
N ARG A 85 10.32 5.43 -4.46
CA ARG A 85 10.92 4.10 -4.60
C ARG A 85 11.92 3.80 -3.48
N LYS A 86 12.86 4.71 -3.25
CA LYS A 86 13.86 4.61 -2.17
C LYS A 86 13.21 4.56 -0.78
N THR A 87 12.14 5.30 -0.57
CA THR A 87 11.41 5.31 0.70
C THR A 87 10.74 3.96 0.95
N VAL A 88 10.07 3.39 -0.07
CA VAL A 88 9.47 2.06 0.03
C VAL A 88 10.54 0.99 0.25
N ALA A 89 11.65 1.02 -0.48
CA ALA A 89 12.75 0.08 -0.30
C ALA A 89 13.25 0.06 1.15
N ARG A 90 13.49 1.23 1.74
CA ARG A 90 13.88 1.32 3.16
C ARG A 90 12.82 0.80 4.11
N TYR A 91 11.56 1.10 3.85
CA TYR A 91 10.45 0.70 4.72
C TYR A 91 10.30 -0.82 4.80
N ILE A 92 10.44 -1.52 3.67
CA ILE A 92 10.34 -2.99 3.62
C ILE A 92 11.70 -3.70 3.79
N ASN A 93 12.77 -2.96 4.07
CA ASN A 93 14.12 -3.48 4.23
C ASN A 93 14.63 -4.23 2.97
N ALA A 94 14.32 -3.72 1.77
CA ALA A 94 14.88 -4.22 0.53
C ALA A 94 16.38 -3.87 0.42
N ARG A 95 17.17 -4.70 -0.27
CA ARG A 95 18.62 -4.50 -0.44
C ARG A 95 18.93 -3.37 -1.40
N SER A 96 18.05 -3.15 -2.39
CA SER A 96 18.18 -2.13 -3.42
C SER A 96 16.81 -1.56 -3.76
N ASP A 97 16.74 -0.32 -4.21
CA ASP A 97 15.55 0.28 -4.79
C ASP A 97 15.16 -0.35 -6.15
N ASP A 98 16.08 -1.06 -6.81
CA ASP A 98 15.79 -1.86 -8.01
C ASP A 98 14.83 -3.04 -7.73
N GLU A 99 14.72 -3.48 -6.46
CA GLU A 99 13.78 -4.51 -6.05
C GLU A 99 12.32 -4.01 -5.95
N ILE A 100 12.10 -2.70 -6.12
CA ILE A 100 10.77 -2.10 -6.00
C ILE A 100 10.17 -1.86 -7.37
N VAL A 101 9.04 -2.52 -7.63
CA VAL A 101 8.26 -2.34 -8.86
C VAL A 101 6.88 -1.82 -8.50
N PHE A 102 6.54 -0.60 -8.96
CA PHE A 102 5.21 -0.04 -8.78
C PHE A 102 4.24 -0.62 -9.81
N THR A 103 3.07 -1.02 -9.35
CA THR A 103 1.98 -1.54 -10.19
C THR A 103 0.68 -0.79 -9.89
N HIS A 104 -0.34 -0.96 -10.72
CA HIS A 104 -1.64 -0.31 -10.53
C HIS A 104 -2.41 -0.84 -9.32
N ASN A 105 -2.21 -2.11 -8.98
CA ASN A 105 -2.89 -2.80 -7.88
C ASN A 105 -2.22 -4.14 -7.59
N VAL A 106 -2.63 -4.81 -6.51
CA VAL A 106 -2.10 -6.11 -6.11
C VAL A 106 -2.37 -7.20 -7.15
N THR A 107 -3.50 -7.17 -7.85
CA THR A 107 -3.79 -8.12 -8.93
C THR A 107 -2.74 -8.05 -10.03
N ALA A 108 -2.38 -6.85 -10.47
CA ALA A 108 -1.32 -6.65 -11.47
C ALA A 108 0.05 -7.11 -10.92
N ALA A 109 0.35 -6.86 -9.64
CA ALA A 109 1.59 -7.29 -9.01
C ALA A 109 1.73 -8.80 -8.97
N ILE A 110 0.70 -9.52 -8.54
CA ILE A 110 0.71 -11.00 -8.48
C ILE A 110 0.81 -11.60 -9.90
N ASN A 111 0.04 -11.10 -10.85
CA ASN A 111 0.14 -11.53 -12.24
C ASN A 111 1.53 -11.27 -12.83
N LEU A 112 2.15 -10.13 -12.50
CA LEU A 112 3.52 -9.85 -12.92
C LEU A 112 4.49 -10.93 -12.41
N VAL A 113 4.39 -11.30 -11.13
CA VAL A 113 5.22 -12.37 -10.55
C VAL A 113 4.93 -13.71 -11.20
N ALA A 114 3.66 -14.09 -11.36
CA ALA A 114 3.28 -15.35 -11.98
C ALA A 114 3.78 -15.47 -13.44
N HIS A 115 3.63 -14.41 -14.23
CA HIS A 115 4.02 -14.40 -15.63
C HIS A 115 5.52 -14.18 -15.89
N SER A 116 6.24 -13.56 -14.97
CA SER A 116 7.69 -13.37 -15.08
C SER A 116 8.46 -14.47 -14.34
N TYR A 117 8.48 -14.41 -13.01
CA TYR A 117 9.19 -15.35 -12.16
C TYR A 117 8.65 -16.78 -12.31
N GLY A 118 7.31 -16.96 -12.22
CA GLY A 118 6.68 -18.25 -12.33
C GLY A 118 7.06 -18.95 -13.63
N ARG A 119 6.85 -18.31 -14.79
CA ARG A 119 7.20 -18.90 -16.09
C ARG A 119 8.70 -19.11 -16.30
N ARG A 120 9.53 -18.34 -15.63
CA ARG A 120 11.00 -18.44 -15.80
C ARG A 120 11.61 -19.53 -14.94
N PHE A 121 11.11 -19.75 -13.74
CA PHE A 121 11.78 -20.55 -12.73
C PHE A 121 10.99 -21.81 -12.30
N LEU A 122 9.64 -21.77 -12.34
CA LEU A 122 8.83 -22.92 -11.99
C LEU A 122 8.79 -23.92 -13.15
N GLN A 123 8.91 -25.20 -12.79
CA GLN A 123 8.91 -26.32 -13.71
C GLN A 123 7.76 -27.28 -13.41
N ARG A 124 7.52 -28.22 -14.31
CA ARG A 124 6.50 -29.25 -14.09
C ARG A 124 6.84 -30.08 -12.85
N GLY A 125 5.95 -30.08 -11.88
CA GLY A 125 6.09 -30.77 -10.60
C GLY A 125 6.45 -29.84 -9.44
N ASP A 126 6.77 -28.57 -9.70
CA ASP A 126 6.92 -27.58 -8.63
C ASP A 126 5.54 -27.21 -8.05
N GLU A 127 5.52 -26.83 -6.79
CA GLU A 127 4.29 -26.52 -6.06
C GLU A 127 4.30 -25.06 -5.60
N VAL A 128 3.14 -24.39 -5.72
CA VAL A 128 2.89 -23.07 -5.16
C VAL A 128 1.90 -23.24 -4.00
N ILE A 129 2.33 -22.88 -2.80
CA ILE A 129 1.49 -22.95 -1.60
C ILE A 129 0.71 -21.65 -1.46
N ILE A 130 -0.61 -21.74 -1.39
CA ILE A 130 -1.52 -20.63 -1.10
C ILE A 130 -2.42 -20.99 0.08
N SER A 131 -2.91 -19.99 0.81
CA SER A 131 -3.89 -20.23 1.87
C SER A 131 -5.31 -20.38 1.30
N GLN A 132 -6.20 -21.03 2.05
CA GLN A 132 -7.61 -21.14 1.66
C GLN A 132 -8.34 -19.77 1.73
N MET A 133 -7.78 -18.80 2.45
CA MET A 133 -8.38 -17.48 2.67
C MET A 133 -7.95 -16.44 1.64
N GLU A 134 -7.23 -16.85 0.59
CA GLU A 134 -6.73 -15.93 -0.42
C GLU A 134 -7.84 -15.27 -1.23
N HIS A 135 -7.60 -14.02 -1.61
CA HIS A 135 -8.38 -13.38 -2.65
C HIS A 135 -8.12 -14.05 -4.01
N HIS A 136 -9.12 -14.10 -4.89
CA HIS A 136 -9.00 -14.71 -6.23
C HIS A 136 -7.78 -14.20 -7.04
N ALA A 137 -7.38 -12.95 -6.82
CA ALA A 137 -6.18 -12.39 -7.45
C ALA A 137 -4.89 -13.17 -7.12
N ASN A 138 -4.86 -13.91 -5.99
CA ASN A 138 -3.73 -14.76 -5.61
C ASN A 138 -4.03 -16.27 -5.73
N ILE A 139 -5.12 -16.64 -6.36
CA ILE A 139 -5.45 -18.03 -6.67
C ILE A 139 -5.33 -18.28 -8.17
N VAL A 140 -6.08 -17.52 -8.97
CA VAL A 140 -6.23 -17.74 -10.41
C VAL A 140 -4.91 -17.67 -11.20
N PRO A 141 -3.97 -16.76 -10.92
CA PRO A 141 -2.73 -16.69 -11.70
C PRO A 141 -1.83 -17.94 -11.58
N TRP A 142 -2.04 -18.78 -10.58
CA TRP A 142 -1.25 -19.98 -10.34
C TRP A 142 -1.89 -21.26 -10.89
N GLN A 143 -3.10 -21.19 -11.43
CA GLN A 143 -3.80 -22.30 -12.08
C GLN A 143 -3.36 -22.45 -13.55
#